data_125fe909ecd7354dcbc935b15768cc3d
#
_entry.id   125fe909ecd7354dcbc935b15768cc3d
#
_cell.length_a   1.000
_cell.length_b   1.000
_cell.length_c   1.000
_cell.angle_alpha   90.00
_cell.angle_beta   90.00
_cell.angle_gamma   90.00
#
_symmetry.space_group_name_H-M   'P 1'
#
loop_
_entity.id
_entity.type
_entity.pdbx_description
1 polymer ?
#
loop_
_entity_poly.entity_id
_entity_poly.type
_entity_poly.pdbx_seq_one_letter_code
_entity_poly.pdbx_strand_id
1 'polypeptide(L)'
;MHLKKRESQIGKEINQRKVMINKKMILVNRPIGIPDESTWNLEEETIPELTHGQILIKQKYISLDPAMRGWMNNTKSYIPPVEIGAVMRAGTVGEVIQVNNNNNFKIGDLVSGWGGVQEYTLTNGEKYKTINDRNSPIYRYLGALGMPGMTAYFGIINEGKIKNGDVVLVSAAAGAVGSLVGQIAKIKGCKVIGIAGGKEKCLYVKNELGFDEVIDYKNDNIYSALKKYCPDGIDVYFDNVGGEMLDAALAKLRMHARIVICGAISQYNNKSKIKGPSNYLSLLVNRATMKGMVVFDYQKDYLNAENEIREWFDKGLLKSNESIFEGIENFHEIFLKLFNGNKRGKLILKL
;
A
#
# COMPACT_ATOMS: atom_id res chain seq x y z
N MET A 1 -26.54 0.02 59.22
CA MET A 1 -25.82 1.18 58.64
C MET A 1 -24.70 0.77 57.64
N HIS A 2 -24.06 -0.40 57.80
CA HIS A 2 -22.97 -0.86 56.93
C HIS A 2 -23.40 -1.42 55.55
N LEU A 3 -24.59 -1.98 55.43
CA LEU A 3 -25.11 -2.53 54.15
C LEU A 3 -25.46 -1.44 53.12
N LYS A 4 -26.08 -0.32 53.56
CA LYS A 4 -26.41 0.81 52.65
C LYS A 4 -25.19 1.58 52.12
N LYS A 5 -24.04 1.55 52.81
CA LYS A 5 -22.77 2.14 52.31
C LYS A 5 -22.11 1.25 51.24
N ARG A 6 -22.24 -0.09 51.30
CA ARG A 6 -21.70 -1.00 50.27
C ARG A 6 -22.53 -0.93 48.97
N GLU A 7 -23.85 -0.85 49.06
CA GLU A 7 -24.71 -0.68 47.86
C GLU A 7 -24.48 0.65 47.15
N SER A 8 -24.23 1.74 47.91
CA SER A 8 -23.91 3.06 47.34
C SER A 8 -22.50 3.14 46.72
N GLN A 9 -21.53 2.33 47.20
CA GLN A 9 -20.22 2.25 46.60
C GLN A 9 -20.24 1.37 45.32
N ILE A 10 -20.91 0.23 45.35
CA ILE A 10 -21.11 -0.64 44.17
C ILE A 10 -21.90 0.11 43.07
N GLY A 11 -22.92 0.90 43.43
CA GLY A 11 -23.66 1.72 42.49
C GLY A 11 -22.86 2.91 41.92
N LYS A 12 -21.78 3.34 42.57
CA LYS A 12 -20.89 4.40 42.08
C LYS A 12 -19.76 3.85 41.20
N GLU A 13 -19.31 2.60 41.42
CA GLU A 13 -18.32 1.90 40.56
C GLU A 13 -18.92 1.43 39.24
N ILE A 14 -20.22 1.15 39.19
CA ILE A 14 -20.93 0.76 37.94
C ILE A 14 -21.12 1.96 36.99
N ASN A 15 -20.99 3.22 37.45
CA ASN A 15 -21.40 4.38 36.69
C ASN A 15 -20.27 5.21 36.08
N GLN A 16 -19.06 4.63 35.86
CA GLN A 16 -17.95 5.30 35.15
C GLN A 16 -17.22 4.42 34.13
N ARG A 17 -17.88 3.47 33.49
CA ARG A 17 -17.31 2.95 32.24
C ARG A 17 -17.45 4.05 31.19
N LYS A 18 -16.36 4.74 30.91
CA LYS A 18 -16.28 5.73 29.84
C LYS A 18 -16.72 5.03 28.55
N VAL A 19 -17.88 5.40 28.03
CA VAL A 19 -18.37 4.90 26.73
C VAL A 19 -17.34 5.28 25.69
N MET A 20 -16.77 4.28 25.02
CA MET A 20 -15.84 4.51 23.91
C MET A 20 -16.62 4.61 22.61
N ILE A 21 -16.34 5.66 21.86
CA ILE A 21 -16.94 5.91 20.54
C ILE A 21 -15.90 5.55 19.48
N ASN A 22 -16.33 4.84 18.44
CA ASN A 22 -15.56 4.53 17.26
C ASN A 22 -15.99 5.42 16.11
N LYS A 23 -15.07 6.21 15.56
CA LYS A 23 -15.27 6.89 14.29
C LYS A 23 -14.86 5.98 13.16
N LYS A 24 -15.73 5.82 12.14
CA LYS A 24 -15.53 4.91 11.02
C LYS A 24 -15.98 5.54 9.71
N MET A 25 -15.19 5.33 8.66
CA MET A 25 -15.52 5.77 7.31
C MET A 25 -16.25 4.67 6.56
N ILE A 26 -17.51 4.92 6.24
CA ILE A 26 -18.41 3.97 5.58
C ILE A 26 -18.46 4.27 4.09
N LEU A 27 -18.36 3.23 3.26
CA LEU A 27 -18.62 3.35 1.82
C LEU A 27 -20.14 3.37 1.60
N VAL A 28 -20.68 4.51 1.19
CA VAL A 28 -22.14 4.66 0.98
C VAL A 28 -22.54 4.67 -0.50
N ASN A 29 -21.64 5.08 -1.39
CA ASN A 29 -21.84 5.06 -2.83
C ASN A 29 -20.61 4.52 -3.57
N ARG A 30 -20.84 3.87 -4.72
CA ARG A 30 -19.75 3.42 -5.60
C ARG A 30 -19.38 4.56 -6.55
N PRO A 31 -18.15 5.10 -6.50
CA PRO A 31 -17.78 6.25 -7.32
C PRO A 31 -17.63 5.90 -8.80
N ILE A 32 -18.09 6.78 -9.67
CA ILE A 32 -17.83 6.76 -11.10
C ILE A 32 -16.73 7.77 -11.41
N GLY A 33 -15.52 7.29 -11.74
CA GLY A 33 -14.35 8.16 -11.86
C GLY A 33 -13.66 8.37 -10.52
N ILE A 34 -13.18 9.59 -10.27
CA ILE A 34 -12.57 9.97 -8.99
C ILE A 34 -13.65 9.99 -7.90
N PRO A 35 -13.42 9.37 -6.73
CA PRO A 35 -14.34 9.47 -5.60
C PRO A 35 -14.58 10.93 -5.19
N ASP A 36 -15.79 11.26 -4.86
CA ASP A 36 -16.20 12.54 -4.28
C ASP A 36 -16.71 12.36 -2.86
N GLU A 37 -17.12 13.44 -2.21
CA GLU A 37 -17.59 13.44 -0.84
C GLU A 37 -18.82 12.54 -0.64
N SER A 38 -19.66 12.37 -1.66
CA SER A 38 -20.84 11.50 -1.59
C SER A 38 -20.50 10.01 -1.54
N THR A 39 -19.24 9.65 -1.77
CA THR A 39 -18.75 8.26 -1.72
C THR A 39 -18.73 7.71 -0.29
N TRP A 40 -18.56 8.58 0.70
CA TRP A 40 -18.31 8.20 2.10
C TRP A 40 -19.27 8.85 3.08
N ASN A 41 -19.42 8.20 4.24
CA ASN A 41 -20.01 8.80 5.41
C ASN A 41 -19.10 8.53 6.61
N LEU A 42 -18.76 9.57 7.38
CA LEU A 42 -18.08 9.43 8.66
C LEU A 42 -19.16 9.18 9.74
N GLU A 43 -19.14 8.00 10.32
CA GLU A 43 -20.10 7.59 11.35
C GLU A 43 -19.43 7.42 12.70
N GLU A 44 -20.20 7.67 13.76
CA GLU A 44 -19.83 7.40 15.14
C GLU A 44 -20.69 6.28 15.71
N GLU A 45 -20.07 5.33 16.37
CA GLU A 45 -20.76 4.19 16.98
C GLU A 45 -20.17 3.88 18.36
N THR A 46 -21.03 3.57 19.31
CA THR A 46 -20.60 3.05 20.61
C THR A 46 -19.95 1.66 20.43
N ILE A 47 -18.75 1.49 20.96
CA ILE A 47 -18.06 0.21 20.94
C ILE A 47 -18.79 -0.75 21.90
N PRO A 48 -19.30 -1.90 21.42
CA PRO A 48 -19.96 -2.87 22.28
C PRO A 48 -18.96 -3.57 23.23
N GLU A 49 -19.46 -4.20 24.28
CA GLU A 49 -18.62 -5.06 25.14
C GLU A 49 -18.06 -6.26 24.37
N LEU A 50 -16.82 -6.61 24.68
CA LEU A 50 -16.15 -7.73 24.04
C LEU A 50 -16.84 -9.06 24.43
N THR A 51 -17.15 -9.87 23.44
CA THR A 51 -17.56 -11.26 23.64
C THR A 51 -16.33 -12.16 23.78
N HIS A 52 -16.53 -13.42 24.17
CA HIS A 52 -15.47 -14.41 24.34
C HIS A 52 -14.63 -14.57 23.06
N GLY A 53 -13.31 -14.56 23.18
CA GLY A 53 -12.37 -14.69 22.07
C GLY A 53 -12.06 -13.37 21.35
N GLN A 54 -12.71 -12.26 21.70
CA GLN A 54 -12.48 -10.98 21.05
C GLN A 54 -11.38 -10.14 21.69
N ILE A 55 -10.80 -9.27 20.88
CA ILE A 55 -9.87 -8.22 21.26
C ILE A 55 -10.37 -6.88 20.70
N LEU A 56 -10.03 -5.80 21.39
CA LEU A 56 -10.22 -4.42 20.90
C LEU A 56 -8.88 -3.81 20.58
N ILE A 57 -8.73 -3.36 19.35
CA ILE A 57 -7.52 -2.72 18.85
C ILE A 57 -7.81 -1.23 18.65
N LYS A 58 -7.01 -0.38 19.30
CA LYS A 58 -6.95 1.05 18.99
C LYS A 58 -6.01 1.23 17.83
N GLN A 59 -6.53 1.65 16.68
CA GLN A 59 -5.72 1.92 15.50
C GLN A 59 -4.87 3.17 15.73
N LYS A 60 -3.64 3.17 15.22
CA LYS A 60 -2.70 4.30 15.29
C LYS A 60 -2.44 4.88 13.91
N TYR A 61 -2.37 4.01 12.90
CA TYR A 61 -2.12 4.40 11.51
C TYR A 61 -2.91 3.53 10.55
N ILE A 62 -3.37 4.14 9.47
CA ILE A 62 -4.12 3.52 8.39
C ILE A 62 -3.34 3.68 7.08
N SER A 63 -3.23 2.60 6.33
CA SER A 63 -2.64 2.56 4.99
C SER A 63 -3.61 3.14 3.96
N LEU A 64 -3.19 4.12 3.19
CA LEU A 64 -3.93 4.57 2.01
C LEU A 64 -3.22 4.07 0.75
N ASP A 65 -3.95 3.30 -0.06
CA ASP A 65 -3.43 2.59 -1.22
C ASP A 65 -4.28 2.84 -2.47
N PRO A 66 -3.67 2.99 -3.66
CA PRO A 66 -4.43 3.16 -4.91
C PRO A 66 -5.41 2.00 -5.18
N ALA A 67 -5.06 0.78 -4.73
CA ALA A 67 -5.90 -0.40 -4.87
C ALA A 67 -7.29 -0.25 -4.20
N MET A 68 -7.39 0.58 -3.15
CA MET A 68 -8.66 0.90 -2.48
C MET A 68 -9.70 1.42 -3.48
N ARG A 69 -9.27 2.17 -4.52
CA ARG A 69 -10.19 2.63 -5.57
C ARG A 69 -10.85 1.47 -6.32
N GLY A 70 -10.07 0.43 -6.61
CA GLY A 70 -10.59 -0.79 -7.27
C GLY A 70 -11.54 -1.59 -6.36
N TRP A 71 -11.29 -1.59 -5.04
CA TRP A 71 -12.13 -2.31 -4.07
C TRP A 71 -13.53 -1.71 -3.89
N MET A 72 -13.75 -0.47 -4.34
CA MET A 72 -15.08 0.17 -4.35
C MET A 72 -15.95 -0.26 -5.54
N ASN A 73 -15.35 -0.85 -6.58
CA ASN A 73 -16.08 -1.28 -7.78
C ASN A 73 -16.75 -2.65 -7.52
N ASN A 74 -18.01 -2.80 -7.94
CA ASN A 74 -18.70 -4.10 -7.90
C ASN A 74 -18.35 -4.93 -9.15
N THR A 75 -17.08 -5.30 -9.26
CA THR A 75 -16.55 -6.08 -10.39
C THR A 75 -15.68 -7.23 -9.88
N LYS A 76 -15.53 -8.29 -10.68
CA LYS A 76 -14.62 -9.39 -10.36
C LYS A 76 -13.19 -8.87 -10.18
N SER A 77 -12.57 -9.20 -9.05
CA SER A 77 -11.20 -8.83 -8.71
C SER A 77 -10.55 -9.96 -7.90
N TYR A 78 -9.25 -9.79 -7.56
CA TYR A 78 -8.51 -10.71 -6.67
C TYR A 78 -8.96 -10.66 -5.22
N ILE A 79 -9.78 -9.69 -4.84
CA ILE A 79 -10.41 -9.56 -3.52
C ILE A 79 -11.86 -9.13 -3.72
N PRO A 80 -12.81 -9.60 -2.88
CA PRO A 80 -14.19 -9.15 -2.95
C PRO A 80 -14.31 -7.63 -2.82
N PRO A 81 -15.27 -6.97 -3.47
CA PRO A 81 -15.51 -5.54 -3.29
C PRO A 81 -15.85 -5.21 -1.83
N VAL A 82 -15.68 -3.94 -1.46
CA VAL A 82 -16.24 -3.41 -0.21
C VAL A 82 -17.74 -3.26 -0.41
N GLU A 83 -18.52 -3.79 0.51
CA GLU A 83 -19.98 -3.68 0.45
C GLU A 83 -20.44 -2.26 0.81
N ILE A 84 -21.56 -1.83 0.21
CA ILE A 84 -22.20 -0.56 0.59
C ILE A 84 -22.70 -0.71 2.04
N GLY A 85 -22.44 0.32 2.86
CA GLY A 85 -22.72 0.31 4.30
C GLY A 85 -21.58 -0.30 5.14
N ALA A 86 -20.54 -0.84 4.52
CA ALA A 86 -19.39 -1.38 5.25
C ALA A 86 -18.28 -0.33 5.45
N VAL A 87 -17.47 -0.55 6.51
CA VAL A 87 -16.24 0.24 6.74
C VAL A 87 -15.32 0.10 5.55
N MET A 88 -14.79 1.22 5.04
CA MET A 88 -13.84 1.21 3.94
C MET A 88 -12.61 0.39 4.31
N ARG A 89 -12.31 -0.65 3.53
CA ARG A 89 -11.17 -1.55 3.76
C ARG A 89 -9.84 -0.83 3.69
N ALA A 90 -8.99 -1.06 4.68
CA ALA A 90 -7.62 -0.56 4.72
C ALA A 90 -6.75 -1.47 5.60
N GLY A 91 -5.46 -1.54 5.28
CA GLY A 91 -4.45 -2.07 6.21
C GLY A 91 -4.23 -1.10 7.36
N THR A 92 -3.99 -1.62 8.55
CA THR A 92 -3.81 -0.80 9.76
C THR A 92 -2.68 -1.32 10.64
N VAL A 93 -2.13 -0.44 11.47
CA VAL A 93 -1.33 -0.79 12.64
C VAL A 93 -1.91 -0.12 13.86
N GLY A 94 -1.95 -0.85 14.97
CA GLY A 94 -2.56 -0.38 16.21
C GLY A 94 -2.03 -1.11 17.43
N GLU A 95 -2.72 -0.90 18.55
CA GLU A 95 -2.39 -1.48 19.85
C GLU A 95 -3.62 -2.19 20.42
N VAL A 96 -3.44 -3.40 20.91
CA VAL A 96 -4.46 -4.15 21.62
C VAL A 96 -4.71 -3.49 22.97
N ILE A 97 -5.91 -2.96 23.19
CA ILE A 97 -6.26 -2.26 24.44
C ILE A 97 -7.22 -3.03 25.35
N GLN A 98 -7.93 -4.02 24.82
CA GLN A 98 -8.75 -4.95 25.60
C GLN A 98 -8.68 -6.36 25.00
N VAL A 99 -8.81 -7.37 25.87
CA VAL A 99 -8.81 -8.79 25.51
C VAL A 99 -9.85 -9.51 26.36
N ASN A 100 -10.68 -10.34 25.73
CA ASN A 100 -11.60 -11.24 26.41
C ASN A 100 -11.36 -12.70 25.98
N ASN A 101 -10.63 -13.46 26.81
CA ASN A 101 -10.31 -14.87 26.60
C ASN A 101 -9.71 -15.20 25.20
N ASN A 102 -8.81 -14.35 24.71
CA ASN A 102 -8.04 -14.59 23.49
C ASN A 102 -6.59 -14.89 23.86
N ASN A 103 -6.11 -16.11 23.55
CA ASN A 103 -4.79 -16.57 23.92
C ASN A 103 -3.66 -16.11 22.99
N ASN A 104 -4.01 -15.54 21.81
CA ASN A 104 -3.04 -15.15 20.80
C ASN A 104 -2.52 -13.72 21.00
N PHE A 105 -3.24 -12.91 21.78
CA PHE A 105 -2.94 -11.49 21.99
C PHE A 105 -3.06 -11.09 23.44
N LYS A 106 -2.28 -10.09 23.83
CA LYS A 106 -2.33 -9.46 25.16
C LYS A 106 -2.43 -7.94 25.02
N ILE A 107 -2.94 -7.28 26.07
CA ILE A 107 -2.98 -5.83 26.16
C ILE A 107 -1.58 -5.25 26.01
N GLY A 108 -1.44 -4.22 25.17
CA GLY A 108 -0.16 -3.58 24.82
C GLY A 108 0.56 -4.20 23.62
N ASP A 109 0.03 -5.29 23.03
CA ASP A 109 0.59 -5.81 21.78
C ASP A 109 0.39 -4.81 20.65
N LEU A 110 1.48 -4.50 19.93
CA LEU A 110 1.39 -3.80 18.66
C LEU A 110 1.07 -4.80 17.57
N VAL A 111 0.12 -4.46 16.72
CA VAL A 111 -0.40 -5.37 15.70
C VAL A 111 -0.54 -4.69 14.35
N SER A 112 -0.36 -5.44 13.26
CA SER A 112 -0.69 -5.05 11.90
C SER A 112 -1.75 -5.97 11.32
N GLY A 113 -2.70 -5.41 10.56
CA GLY A 113 -3.78 -6.20 9.96
C GLY A 113 -4.75 -5.38 9.11
N TRP A 114 -5.97 -5.87 8.99
CA TRP A 114 -7.01 -5.31 8.13
C TRP A 114 -8.13 -4.66 8.97
N GLY A 115 -7.81 -3.53 9.60
CA GLY A 115 -8.75 -2.83 10.49
C GLY A 115 -9.77 -1.95 9.79
N GLY A 116 -9.52 -1.57 8.54
CA GLY A 116 -10.36 -0.60 7.84
C GLY A 116 -10.09 0.85 8.27
N VAL A 117 -10.81 1.78 7.67
CA VAL A 117 -10.71 3.21 7.99
C VAL A 117 -11.61 3.51 9.20
N GLN A 118 -11.07 3.26 10.39
CA GLN A 118 -11.76 3.49 11.67
C GLN A 118 -10.76 3.61 12.83
N GLU A 119 -11.17 4.21 13.95
CA GLU A 119 -10.30 4.41 15.11
C GLU A 119 -10.11 3.15 15.95
N TYR A 120 -11.12 2.29 16.02
CA TYR A 120 -11.08 1.05 16.78
C TYR A 120 -11.56 -0.13 15.94
N THR A 121 -10.96 -1.30 16.18
CA THR A 121 -11.42 -2.54 15.55
C THR A 121 -11.70 -3.59 16.61
N LEU A 122 -12.95 -4.04 16.68
CA LEU A 122 -13.38 -5.20 17.48
C LEU A 122 -13.27 -6.44 16.61
N THR A 123 -12.50 -7.46 17.03
CA THR A 123 -12.16 -8.62 16.20
C THR A 123 -11.74 -9.83 17.04
N ASN A 124 -11.75 -11.03 16.46
CA ASN A 124 -11.11 -12.22 17.03
C ASN A 124 -9.59 -12.28 16.76
N GLY A 125 -9.06 -11.36 15.97
CA GLY A 125 -7.62 -11.26 15.68
C GLY A 125 -7.11 -12.07 14.47
N GLU A 126 -7.93 -12.89 13.80
CA GLU A 126 -7.49 -13.77 12.69
C GLU A 126 -6.76 -13.04 11.55
N LYS A 127 -7.11 -11.77 11.31
CA LYS A 127 -6.52 -10.94 10.25
C LYS A 127 -5.40 -10.03 10.77
N TYR A 128 -4.85 -10.33 11.95
CA TYR A 128 -3.82 -9.54 12.57
C TYR A 128 -2.58 -10.36 12.91
N LYS A 129 -1.44 -9.71 12.86
CA LYS A 129 -0.13 -10.25 13.30
C LYS A 129 0.47 -9.31 14.34
N THR A 130 1.07 -9.88 15.37
CA THR A 130 1.84 -9.12 16.36
C THR A 130 3.13 -8.58 15.74
N ILE A 131 3.43 -7.32 16.01
CA ILE A 131 4.68 -6.67 15.65
C ILE A 131 5.64 -6.83 16.83
N ASN A 132 6.64 -7.70 16.68
CA ASN A 132 7.63 -7.97 17.73
C ASN A 132 8.81 -6.98 17.69
N ASP A 133 9.08 -6.39 16.53
CA ASP A 133 10.14 -5.39 16.38
C ASP A 133 9.73 -4.06 17.01
N ARG A 134 10.49 -3.64 18.02
CA ARG A 134 10.31 -2.36 18.72
C ARG A 134 11.28 -1.27 18.23
N ASN A 135 12.21 -1.62 17.36
CA ASN A 135 13.23 -0.69 16.85
C ASN A 135 12.75 0.10 15.63
N SER A 136 11.86 -0.49 14.82
CA SER A 136 11.29 0.19 13.67
C SER A 136 10.02 0.96 14.04
N PRO A 137 9.80 2.15 13.46
CA PRO A 137 8.52 2.83 13.59
C PRO A 137 7.37 1.94 13.09
N ILE A 138 6.30 1.82 13.88
CA ILE A 138 5.24 0.85 13.60
C ILE A 138 4.53 1.12 12.25
N TYR A 139 4.47 2.36 11.78
CA TYR A 139 3.90 2.71 10.48
C TYR A 139 4.68 2.11 9.30
N ARG A 140 5.95 1.70 9.48
CA ARG A 140 6.74 1.03 8.45
C ARG A 140 6.12 -0.32 8.04
N TYR A 141 5.31 -0.93 8.92
CA TYR A 141 4.52 -2.13 8.64
C TYR A 141 3.30 -1.88 7.73
N LEU A 142 3.00 -0.62 7.39
CA LEU A 142 2.08 -0.24 6.32
C LEU A 142 2.80 0.09 5.00
N GLY A 143 4.12 0.18 5.04
CA GLY A 143 5.00 0.52 3.94
C GLY A 143 5.99 -0.61 3.62
N ALA A 144 7.27 -0.35 3.85
CA ALA A 144 8.35 -1.22 3.42
C ALA A 144 8.39 -2.59 4.12
N LEU A 145 7.96 -2.70 5.37
CA LEU A 145 7.83 -3.98 6.09
C LEU A 145 6.41 -4.57 5.99
N GLY A 146 5.54 -3.99 5.18
CA GLY A 146 4.18 -4.43 4.96
C GLY A 146 3.90 -4.72 3.49
N MET A 147 2.63 -4.56 3.11
CA MET A 147 2.15 -4.93 1.78
C MET A 147 2.93 -4.29 0.62
N PRO A 148 3.28 -2.97 0.63
CA PRO A 148 4.10 -2.38 -0.44
C PRO A 148 5.50 -3.00 -0.55
N GLY A 149 6.15 -3.31 0.58
CA GLY A 149 7.45 -3.98 0.59
C GLY A 149 7.39 -5.38 0.02
N MET A 150 6.42 -6.18 0.46
CA MET A 150 6.17 -7.52 -0.08
C MET A 150 5.86 -7.47 -1.58
N THR A 151 5.05 -6.49 -2.02
CA THR A 151 4.74 -6.29 -3.44
C THR A 151 6.00 -5.98 -4.25
N ALA A 152 6.85 -5.08 -3.74
CA ALA A 152 8.10 -4.73 -4.41
C ALA A 152 9.05 -5.94 -4.47
N TYR A 153 9.23 -6.63 -3.35
CA TYR A 153 10.13 -7.78 -3.25
C TYR A 153 9.73 -8.90 -4.20
N PHE A 154 8.53 -9.46 -4.03
CA PHE A 154 8.09 -10.60 -4.84
C PHE A 154 7.89 -10.22 -6.30
N GLY A 155 7.41 -9.01 -6.57
CA GLY A 155 7.22 -8.55 -7.94
C GLY A 155 8.53 -8.42 -8.71
N ILE A 156 9.60 -7.90 -8.11
CA ILE A 156 10.86 -7.74 -8.83
C ILE A 156 11.75 -9.00 -8.79
N ILE A 157 11.76 -9.73 -7.68
CA ILE A 157 12.58 -10.94 -7.51
C ILE A 157 11.94 -12.14 -8.19
N ASN A 158 10.68 -12.46 -7.84
CA ASN A 158 10.03 -13.70 -8.27
C ASN A 158 9.40 -13.57 -9.67
N GLU A 159 8.75 -12.44 -9.97
CA GLU A 159 8.11 -12.22 -11.25
C GLU A 159 9.03 -11.53 -12.26
N GLY A 160 9.73 -10.49 -11.84
CA GLY A 160 10.74 -9.81 -12.67
C GLY A 160 11.96 -10.65 -12.93
N LYS A 161 12.30 -11.58 -12.03
CA LYS A 161 13.46 -12.50 -12.13
C LYS A 161 14.73 -11.75 -12.53
N ILE A 162 14.96 -10.62 -11.86
CA ILE A 162 16.09 -9.73 -12.19
C ILE A 162 17.44 -10.44 -12.01
N LYS A 163 18.37 -10.05 -12.85
CA LYS A 163 19.76 -10.52 -12.83
C LYS A 163 20.72 -9.36 -12.77
N ASN A 164 21.90 -9.58 -12.25
CA ASN A 164 22.96 -8.57 -12.29
C ASN A 164 23.19 -8.10 -13.73
N GLY A 165 23.23 -6.78 -13.93
CA GLY A 165 23.39 -6.14 -15.24
C GLY A 165 22.10 -5.93 -16.04
N ASP A 166 20.93 -6.43 -15.58
CA ASP A 166 19.64 -6.13 -16.23
C ASP A 166 19.36 -4.60 -16.20
N VAL A 167 18.71 -4.12 -17.26
CA VAL A 167 18.14 -2.78 -17.33
C VAL A 167 16.70 -2.84 -16.84
N VAL A 168 16.45 -2.26 -15.68
CA VAL A 168 15.14 -2.25 -15.02
C VAL A 168 14.49 -0.87 -15.15
N LEU A 169 13.31 -0.82 -15.76
CA LEU A 169 12.46 0.37 -15.80
C LEU A 169 11.36 0.24 -14.74
N VAL A 170 11.11 1.32 -13.99
CA VAL A 170 10.09 1.33 -12.91
C VAL A 170 9.18 2.53 -13.09
N SER A 171 7.88 2.32 -13.30
CA SER A 171 6.90 3.40 -13.28
C SER A 171 6.45 3.75 -11.85
N ALA A 172 6.02 4.99 -11.63
CA ALA A 172 5.72 5.56 -10.31
C ALA A 172 6.90 5.37 -9.32
N ALA A 173 8.13 5.62 -9.78
CA ALA A 173 9.38 5.37 -9.06
C ALA A 173 9.50 6.10 -7.71
N ALA A 174 8.77 7.22 -7.51
CA ALA A 174 8.70 7.93 -6.24
C ALA A 174 7.58 7.45 -5.31
N GLY A 175 6.81 6.41 -5.70
CA GLY A 175 5.69 5.87 -4.94
C GLY A 175 6.11 4.78 -3.94
N ALA A 176 5.14 4.29 -3.14
CA ALA A 176 5.39 3.32 -2.07
C ALA A 176 6.04 2.01 -2.56
N VAL A 177 5.57 1.46 -3.68
CA VAL A 177 6.11 0.22 -4.27
C VAL A 177 7.30 0.53 -5.18
N GLY A 178 7.15 1.49 -6.11
CA GLY A 178 8.17 1.75 -7.13
C GLY A 178 9.51 2.19 -6.55
N SER A 179 9.52 2.95 -5.44
CA SER A 179 10.75 3.37 -4.75
C SER A 179 11.52 2.18 -4.16
N LEU A 180 10.83 1.17 -3.66
CA LEU A 180 11.43 -0.04 -3.12
C LEU A 180 11.90 -0.96 -4.24
N VAL A 181 11.10 -1.14 -5.30
CA VAL A 181 11.46 -1.95 -6.48
C VAL A 181 12.80 -1.54 -7.06
N GLY A 182 12.99 -0.23 -7.29
CA GLY A 182 14.24 0.24 -7.88
C GLY A 182 15.44 0.07 -6.97
N GLN A 183 15.29 0.33 -5.67
CA GLN A 183 16.36 0.10 -4.70
C GLN A 183 16.72 -1.39 -4.58
N ILE A 184 15.73 -2.29 -4.53
CA ILE A 184 15.97 -3.74 -4.54
C ILE A 184 16.73 -4.13 -5.82
N ALA A 185 16.33 -3.60 -6.97
CA ALA A 185 17.03 -3.84 -8.23
C ALA A 185 18.48 -3.33 -8.21
N LYS A 186 18.74 -2.15 -7.60
CA LYS A 186 20.10 -1.64 -7.37
C LYS A 186 20.92 -2.56 -6.48
N ILE A 187 20.37 -3.05 -5.36
CA ILE A 187 21.02 -4.01 -4.45
C ILE A 187 21.43 -5.29 -5.22
N LYS A 188 20.59 -5.72 -6.17
CA LYS A 188 20.87 -6.91 -7.00
C LYS A 188 21.74 -6.62 -8.25
N GLY A 189 22.33 -5.39 -8.35
CA GLY A 189 23.32 -5.02 -9.39
C GLY A 189 22.73 -4.65 -10.75
N CYS A 190 21.45 -4.25 -10.79
CA CYS A 190 20.79 -3.79 -12.02
C CYS A 190 21.11 -2.31 -12.33
N LYS A 191 20.99 -1.92 -13.62
CA LYS A 191 20.83 -0.54 -14.05
C LYS A 191 19.37 -0.16 -13.94
N VAL A 192 19.04 0.87 -13.15
CA VAL A 192 17.65 1.22 -12.83
C VAL A 192 17.26 2.60 -13.36
N ILE A 193 16.21 2.64 -14.16
CA ILE A 193 15.61 3.86 -14.68
C ILE A 193 14.24 4.04 -14.03
N GLY A 194 14.01 5.20 -13.41
CA GLY A 194 12.71 5.55 -12.82
C GLY A 194 11.86 6.42 -13.74
N ILE A 195 10.54 6.30 -13.64
CA ILE A 195 9.61 7.28 -14.21
C ILE A 195 8.88 7.93 -13.03
N ALA A 196 9.01 9.26 -12.91
CA ALA A 196 8.37 10.06 -11.87
C ALA A 196 7.83 11.38 -12.46
N GLY A 197 7.00 12.10 -11.73
CA GLY A 197 6.43 13.36 -12.24
C GLY A 197 6.89 14.57 -11.46
N GLY A 198 7.57 15.48 -12.15
CA GLY A 198 8.07 16.74 -11.62
C GLY A 198 9.50 16.66 -11.06
N LYS A 199 10.23 17.76 -11.23
CA LYS A 199 11.67 17.88 -10.94
C LYS A 199 12.07 17.39 -9.54
N GLU A 200 11.31 17.78 -8.51
CA GLU A 200 11.62 17.39 -7.13
C GLU A 200 11.58 15.86 -6.91
N LYS A 201 10.56 15.18 -7.47
CA LYS A 201 10.48 13.73 -7.36
C LYS A 201 11.56 13.03 -8.14
N CYS A 202 11.91 13.54 -9.31
CA CYS A 202 13.00 13.00 -10.11
C CYS A 202 14.33 13.13 -9.39
N LEU A 203 14.60 14.28 -8.77
CA LEU A 203 15.80 14.49 -7.95
C LEU A 203 15.83 13.56 -6.72
N TYR A 204 14.69 13.41 -6.02
CA TYR A 204 14.57 12.48 -4.90
C TYR A 204 14.90 11.04 -5.33
N VAL A 205 14.28 10.56 -6.41
CA VAL A 205 14.50 9.19 -6.91
C VAL A 205 15.95 8.98 -7.33
N LYS A 206 16.56 9.96 -8.00
CA LYS A 206 17.94 9.86 -8.46
C LYS A 206 18.94 9.95 -7.30
N ASN A 207 18.83 10.99 -6.48
CA ASN A 207 19.89 11.34 -5.53
C ASN A 207 19.75 10.63 -4.18
N GLU A 208 18.52 10.39 -3.72
CA GLU A 208 18.27 9.77 -2.42
C GLU A 208 18.03 8.27 -2.50
N LEU A 209 17.35 7.79 -3.58
CA LEU A 209 17.06 6.37 -3.78
C LEU A 209 18.09 5.66 -4.67
N GLY A 210 19.03 6.40 -5.28
CA GLY A 210 20.14 5.84 -6.01
C GLY A 210 19.81 5.22 -7.37
N PHE A 211 18.72 5.64 -8.01
CA PHE A 211 18.42 5.26 -9.39
C PHE A 211 19.44 5.87 -10.34
N ASP A 212 19.83 5.15 -11.38
CA ASP A 212 20.85 5.64 -12.33
C ASP A 212 20.33 6.84 -13.14
N GLU A 213 19.07 6.73 -13.65
CA GLU A 213 18.40 7.80 -14.39
C GLU A 213 16.92 7.89 -14.02
N VAL A 214 16.33 9.07 -14.24
CA VAL A 214 14.91 9.31 -13.99
C VAL A 214 14.30 10.12 -15.12
N ILE A 215 13.16 9.67 -15.63
CA ILE A 215 12.37 10.34 -16.66
C ILE A 215 11.26 11.13 -15.96
N ASP A 216 11.20 12.44 -16.20
CA ASP A 216 10.09 13.29 -15.77
C ASP A 216 8.96 13.26 -16.79
N TYR A 217 8.00 12.36 -16.61
CA TYR A 217 6.89 12.17 -17.56
C TYR A 217 6.02 13.42 -17.77
N LYS A 218 6.14 14.44 -16.90
CA LYS A 218 5.40 15.71 -17.05
C LYS A 218 6.07 16.67 -18.03
N ASN A 219 7.40 16.57 -18.19
CA ASN A 219 8.19 17.50 -18.96
C ASN A 219 8.96 16.82 -20.11
N ASP A 220 9.24 15.53 -20.01
CA ASP A 220 9.98 14.77 -21.01
C ASP A 220 9.05 14.02 -21.96
N ASN A 221 9.46 13.91 -23.23
CA ASN A 221 8.87 12.91 -24.12
C ASN A 221 9.41 11.53 -23.72
N ILE A 222 8.53 10.64 -23.27
CA ILE A 222 8.91 9.34 -22.71
C ILE A 222 9.64 8.45 -23.72
N TYR A 223 9.23 8.44 -24.98
CA TYR A 223 9.88 7.64 -26.04
C TYR A 223 11.32 8.09 -26.31
N SER A 224 11.53 9.40 -26.39
CA SER A 224 12.86 9.99 -26.57
C SER A 224 13.76 9.74 -25.36
N ALA A 225 13.23 9.85 -24.14
CA ALA A 225 13.96 9.59 -22.92
C ALA A 225 14.35 8.10 -22.80
N LEU A 226 13.45 7.17 -23.14
CA LEU A 226 13.75 5.73 -23.17
C LEU A 226 14.81 5.39 -24.23
N LYS A 227 14.78 6.05 -25.40
CA LYS A 227 15.83 5.88 -26.42
C LYS A 227 17.20 6.32 -25.89
N LYS A 228 17.24 7.37 -25.09
CA LYS A 228 18.48 7.91 -24.50
C LYS A 228 19.01 7.04 -23.36
N TYR A 229 18.17 6.66 -22.40
CA TYR A 229 18.61 5.98 -21.17
C TYR A 229 18.64 4.47 -21.26
N CYS A 230 17.85 3.88 -22.18
CA CYS A 230 17.80 2.45 -22.49
C CYS A 230 18.16 2.22 -23.98
N PRO A 231 19.37 2.60 -24.48
CA PRO A 231 19.70 2.51 -25.91
C PRO A 231 19.53 1.09 -26.45
N ASP A 232 19.92 0.08 -25.67
CA ASP A 232 19.85 -1.34 -26.04
C ASP A 232 18.54 -2.01 -25.63
N GLY A 233 17.61 -1.27 -24.97
CA GLY A 233 16.33 -1.76 -24.54
C GLY A 233 16.23 -2.08 -23.05
N ILE A 234 15.06 -2.60 -22.63
CA ILE A 234 14.64 -2.86 -21.26
C ILE A 234 14.55 -4.36 -21.04
N ASP A 235 15.22 -4.89 -20.00
CA ASP A 235 15.13 -6.27 -19.59
C ASP A 235 13.93 -6.55 -18.69
N VAL A 236 13.63 -5.62 -17.76
CA VAL A 236 12.48 -5.72 -16.87
C VAL A 236 11.75 -4.40 -16.78
N TYR A 237 10.44 -4.42 -16.99
CA TYR A 237 9.58 -3.29 -16.69
C TYR A 237 8.63 -3.62 -15.53
N PHE A 238 8.73 -2.86 -14.45
CA PHE A 238 7.81 -2.96 -13.32
C PHE A 238 6.74 -1.87 -13.44
N ASP A 239 5.51 -2.29 -13.77
CA ASP A 239 4.42 -1.38 -14.09
C ASP A 239 3.44 -1.18 -12.93
N ASN A 240 3.38 0.06 -12.44
CA ASN A 240 2.41 0.54 -11.46
C ASN A 240 1.34 1.45 -12.11
N VAL A 241 1.51 1.84 -13.38
CA VAL A 241 0.78 2.97 -13.99
C VAL A 241 -0.10 2.56 -15.16
N GLY A 242 0.39 1.67 -16.04
CA GLY A 242 -0.30 1.31 -17.27
C GLY A 242 -0.32 2.44 -18.32
N GLY A 243 -1.27 2.37 -19.24
CA GLY A 243 -1.53 3.40 -20.24
C GLY A 243 -0.33 3.70 -21.14
N GLU A 244 -0.07 4.98 -21.40
CA GLU A 244 1.02 5.45 -22.28
C GLU A 244 2.40 4.99 -21.79
N MET A 245 2.63 4.89 -20.48
CA MET A 245 3.90 4.44 -19.94
C MET A 245 4.15 2.97 -20.28
N LEU A 246 3.11 2.13 -20.21
CA LEU A 246 3.20 0.73 -20.64
C LEU A 246 3.49 0.65 -22.15
N ASP A 247 2.78 1.43 -22.96
CA ASP A 247 3.00 1.47 -24.41
C ASP A 247 4.43 1.85 -24.78
N ALA A 248 4.96 2.89 -24.15
CA ALA A 248 6.34 3.33 -24.37
C ALA A 248 7.37 2.27 -23.95
N ALA A 249 7.17 1.61 -22.81
CA ALA A 249 8.03 0.53 -22.34
C ALA A 249 8.02 -0.66 -23.32
N LEU A 250 6.83 -1.06 -23.80
CA LEU A 250 6.68 -2.15 -24.79
C LEU A 250 7.42 -1.86 -26.10
N ALA A 251 7.47 -0.60 -26.54
CA ALA A 251 8.21 -0.21 -27.75
C ALA A 251 9.74 -0.32 -27.62
N LYS A 252 10.27 -0.59 -26.40
CA LYS A 252 11.72 -0.57 -26.10
C LYS A 252 12.22 -1.82 -25.39
N LEU A 253 11.56 -2.96 -25.58
CA LEU A 253 11.95 -4.23 -24.95
C LEU A 253 13.20 -4.86 -25.55
N ARG A 254 14.02 -5.46 -24.71
CA ARG A 254 15.02 -6.45 -25.10
C ARG A 254 14.38 -7.80 -25.37
N MET A 255 15.16 -8.68 -26.01
CA MET A 255 14.79 -10.08 -26.17
C MET A 255 14.55 -10.74 -24.80
N HIS A 256 13.43 -11.47 -24.67
CA HIS A 256 13.02 -12.15 -23.43
C HIS A 256 12.77 -11.20 -22.25
N ALA A 257 12.41 -9.95 -22.52
CA ALA A 257 12.05 -9.00 -21.47
C ALA A 257 10.85 -9.49 -20.63
N ARG A 258 10.79 -9.06 -19.37
CA ARG A 258 9.75 -9.40 -18.41
C ARG A 258 9.01 -8.15 -17.99
N ILE A 259 7.72 -8.12 -18.18
CA ILE A 259 6.85 -7.01 -17.77
C ILE A 259 5.99 -7.48 -16.61
N VAL A 260 6.17 -6.89 -15.44
CA VAL A 260 5.41 -7.18 -14.22
C VAL A 260 4.31 -6.15 -14.08
N ILE A 261 3.06 -6.56 -14.24
CA ILE A 261 1.89 -5.70 -14.05
C ILE A 261 1.49 -5.76 -12.58
N CYS A 262 1.88 -4.76 -11.82
CA CYS A 262 1.53 -4.57 -10.41
C CYS A 262 0.26 -3.75 -10.25
N GLY A 263 0.05 -2.75 -11.12
CA GLY A 263 -1.11 -1.86 -11.06
C GLY A 263 -1.24 -1.01 -12.32
N ALA A 264 -2.33 -0.28 -12.41
CA ALA A 264 -2.62 0.61 -13.52
C ALA A 264 -3.29 1.90 -13.01
N ILE A 265 -2.58 2.64 -12.13
CA ILE A 265 -3.17 3.78 -11.42
C ILE A 265 -3.73 4.85 -12.36
N SER A 266 -3.15 5.00 -13.56
CA SER A 266 -3.67 5.91 -14.60
C SER A 266 -5.07 5.53 -15.11
N GLN A 267 -5.48 4.28 -14.88
CA GLN A 267 -6.73 3.72 -15.39
C GLN A 267 -7.83 3.60 -14.33
N TYR A 268 -7.49 3.69 -13.02
CA TYR A 268 -8.44 3.39 -11.94
C TYR A 268 -9.65 4.33 -11.89
N ASN A 269 -9.48 5.58 -12.34
CA ASN A 269 -10.52 6.59 -12.34
C ASN A 269 -11.13 6.82 -13.74
N ASN A 270 -10.87 5.95 -14.72
CA ASN A 270 -11.44 6.08 -16.06
C ASN A 270 -12.97 5.85 -16.02
N LYS A 271 -13.70 6.77 -16.67
CA LYS A 271 -15.15 6.65 -16.90
C LYS A 271 -15.48 5.83 -18.13
N SER A 272 -14.53 5.67 -19.04
CA SER A 272 -14.67 4.92 -20.28
C SER A 272 -13.95 3.57 -20.20
N LYS A 273 -14.26 2.67 -21.14
CA LYS A 273 -13.58 1.38 -21.26
C LYS A 273 -12.06 1.56 -21.40
N ILE A 274 -11.30 0.81 -20.62
CA ILE A 274 -9.83 0.79 -20.70
C ILE A 274 -9.42 0.28 -22.08
N LYS A 275 -8.52 1.02 -22.74
CA LYS A 275 -7.89 0.58 -23.98
C LYS A 275 -6.62 -0.20 -23.63
N GLY A 276 -6.42 -1.31 -24.30
CA GLY A 276 -5.18 -2.09 -24.19
C GLY A 276 -3.99 -1.35 -24.82
N PRO A 277 -2.76 -1.82 -24.59
CA PRO A 277 -1.57 -1.22 -25.17
C PRO A 277 -1.51 -1.43 -26.68
N SER A 278 -1.10 -0.39 -27.40
CA SER A 278 -0.96 -0.42 -28.86
C SER A 278 0.26 -1.23 -29.31
N ASN A 279 1.33 -1.21 -28.52
CA ASN A 279 2.61 -1.87 -28.84
C ASN A 279 2.68 -3.34 -28.38
N TYR A 280 1.53 -4.01 -28.13
CA TYR A 280 1.53 -5.38 -27.59
C TYR A 280 2.24 -6.42 -28.49
N LEU A 281 2.32 -6.18 -29.80
CA LEU A 281 3.05 -7.06 -30.74
C LEU A 281 4.56 -7.12 -30.46
N SER A 282 5.10 -6.14 -29.73
CA SER A 282 6.48 -6.21 -29.23
C SER A 282 6.74 -7.42 -28.34
N LEU A 283 5.72 -7.96 -27.68
CA LEU A 283 5.84 -9.20 -26.91
C LEU A 283 6.19 -10.37 -27.82
N LEU A 284 5.54 -10.49 -28.99
CA LEU A 284 5.85 -11.51 -29.98
C LEU A 284 7.27 -11.33 -30.55
N VAL A 285 7.59 -10.11 -31.01
CA VAL A 285 8.88 -9.80 -31.64
C VAL A 285 10.05 -10.11 -30.70
N ASN A 286 9.92 -9.72 -29.44
CA ASN A 286 10.99 -9.89 -28.43
C ASN A 286 10.84 -11.19 -27.60
N ARG A 287 9.87 -12.07 -27.89
CA ARG A 287 9.54 -13.25 -27.07
C ARG A 287 9.46 -12.89 -25.58
N ALA A 288 8.92 -11.71 -25.30
CA ALA A 288 8.80 -11.17 -23.96
C ALA A 288 7.57 -11.72 -23.23
N THR A 289 7.59 -11.65 -21.91
CA THR A 289 6.49 -12.08 -21.05
C THR A 289 5.89 -10.87 -20.34
N MET A 290 4.56 -10.77 -20.35
CA MET A 290 3.82 -9.80 -19.55
C MET A 290 2.91 -10.56 -18.59
N LYS A 291 3.11 -10.36 -17.26
CA LYS A 291 2.43 -11.14 -16.22
C LYS A 291 1.87 -10.21 -15.13
N GLY A 292 0.61 -10.47 -14.73
CA GLY A 292 0.01 -9.87 -13.54
C GLY A 292 0.62 -10.45 -12.27
N MET A 293 0.74 -9.60 -11.24
CA MET A 293 1.29 -9.95 -9.93
C MET A 293 0.29 -9.57 -8.84
N VAL A 294 -0.07 -10.52 -7.99
CA VAL A 294 -0.86 -10.29 -6.77
C VAL A 294 -0.05 -10.76 -5.57
N VAL A 295 0.26 -9.85 -4.67
CA VAL A 295 1.15 -10.12 -3.54
C VAL A 295 0.64 -11.23 -2.61
N PHE A 296 -0.68 -11.43 -2.52
CA PHE A 296 -1.28 -12.47 -1.67
C PHE A 296 -0.88 -13.90 -2.04
N ASP A 297 -0.42 -14.13 -3.27
CA ASP A 297 0.03 -15.45 -3.72
C ASP A 297 1.32 -15.90 -3.01
N TYR A 298 2.03 -14.96 -2.37
CA TYR A 298 3.33 -15.17 -1.71
C TYR A 298 3.26 -15.17 -0.18
N GLN A 299 2.07 -15.24 0.42
CA GLN A 299 1.90 -15.09 1.89
C GLN A 299 2.77 -16.04 2.73
N LYS A 300 3.07 -17.24 2.22
CA LYS A 300 3.89 -18.25 2.91
C LYS A 300 5.35 -17.79 3.10
N ASP A 301 5.82 -16.91 2.21
CA ASP A 301 7.21 -16.46 2.17
C ASP A 301 7.41 -15.05 2.73
N TYR A 302 6.34 -14.42 3.23
CA TYR A 302 6.39 -13.03 3.73
C TYR A 302 7.45 -12.83 4.83
N LEU A 303 7.59 -13.78 5.75
CA LEU A 303 8.56 -13.66 6.84
C LEU A 303 10.00 -13.59 6.32
N ASN A 304 10.33 -14.40 5.31
CA ASN A 304 11.65 -14.39 4.70
C ASN A 304 11.93 -13.05 4.00
N ALA A 305 10.96 -12.56 3.21
CA ALA A 305 11.06 -11.28 2.54
C ALA A 305 11.15 -10.11 3.52
N GLU A 306 10.36 -10.12 4.60
CA GLU A 306 10.41 -9.11 5.67
C GLU A 306 11.79 -9.07 6.33
N ASN A 307 12.38 -10.22 6.64
CA ASN A 307 13.71 -10.31 7.25
C ASN A 307 14.80 -9.77 6.31
N GLU A 308 14.76 -10.11 5.01
CA GLU A 308 15.74 -9.61 4.04
C GLU A 308 15.61 -8.09 3.84
N ILE A 309 14.38 -7.57 3.75
CA ILE A 309 14.11 -6.13 3.67
C ILE A 309 14.63 -5.41 4.93
N ARG A 310 14.41 -5.98 6.12
CA ARG A 310 14.91 -5.44 7.38
C ARG A 310 16.44 -5.37 7.39
N GLU A 311 17.10 -6.44 6.96
CA GLU A 311 18.55 -6.48 6.85
C GLU A 311 19.09 -5.38 5.91
N TRP A 312 18.41 -5.11 4.79
CA TRP A 312 18.79 -4.00 3.90
C TRP A 312 18.60 -2.62 4.56
N PHE A 313 17.56 -2.44 5.38
CA PHE A 313 17.40 -1.22 6.18
C PHE A 313 18.53 -1.06 7.19
N ASP A 314 18.85 -2.12 7.95
CA ASP A 314 19.89 -2.11 8.98
C ASP A 314 21.27 -1.80 8.39
N LYS A 315 21.52 -2.26 7.16
CA LYS A 315 22.74 -1.95 6.39
C LYS A 315 22.70 -0.57 5.70
N GLY A 316 21.61 0.18 5.81
CA GLY A 316 21.45 1.47 5.09
C GLY A 316 21.33 1.38 3.58
N LEU A 317 21.06 0.16 3.05
CA LEU A 317 20.93 -0.10 1.62
C LEU A 317 19.53 0.21 1.08
N LEU A 318 18.53 0.24 1.96
CA LEU A 318 17.14 0.54 1.61
C LEU A 318 16.64 1.73 2.42
N LYS A 319 15.93 2.63 1.76
CA LYS A 319 15.27 3.79 2.37
C LYS A 319 13.79 3.75 2.06
N SER A 320 12.95 4.16 3.02
CA SER A 320 11.53 4.39 2.79
C SER A 320 11.16 5.83 3.13
N ASN A 321 10.09 6.29 2.52
CA ASN A 321 9.51 7.59 2.82
C ASN A 321 8.02 7.41 3.04
N GLU A 322 7.53 7.94 4.14
CA GLU A 322 6.13 7.92 4.53
C GLU A 322 5.60 9.34 4.62
N SER A 323 4.57 9.65 3.82
CA SER A 323 3.80 10.89 3.91
C SER A 323 2.65 10.67 4.89
N ILE A 324 2.81 11.17 6.13
CA ILE A 324 1.85 10.97 7.22
C ILE A 324 0.97 12.22 7.34
N PHE A 325 -0.34 12.01 7.32
CA PHE A 325 -1.37 13.02 7.53
C PHE A 325 -2.25 12.62 8.71
N GLU A 326 -2.87 13.58 9.40
CA GLU A 326 -3.62 13.35 10.63
C GLU A 326 -5.12 13.57 10.45
N GLY A 327 -5.91 12.83 11.24
CA GLY A 327 -7.36 13.00 11.38
C GLY A 327 -8.18 12.16 10.39
N ILE A 328 -9.06 11.29 10.93
CA ILE A 328 -9.92 10.42 10.11
C ILE A 328 -10.93 11.25 9.29
N GLU A 329 -11.32 12.39 9.77
CA GLU A 329 -12.22 13.37 9.11
C GLU A 329 -11.62 13.88 7.79
N ASN A 330 -10.30 13.90 7.66
CA ASN A 330 -9.59 14.34 6.47
C ASN A 330 -9.36 13.21 5.45
N PHE A 331 -9.91 12.01 5.71
CA PHE A 331 -9.67 10.82 4.89
C PHE A 331 -9.89 11.08 3.40
N HIS A 332 -10.99 11.72 3.02
CA HIS A 332 -11.33 11.97 1.61
C HIS A 332 -10.23 12.77 0.90
N GLU A 333 -9.89 13.93 1.43
CA GLU A 333 -8.86 14.80 0.83
C GLU A 333 -7.49 14.11 0.75
N ILE A 334 -7.13 13.39 1.83
CA ILE A 334 -5.86 12.68 1.90
C ILE A 334 -5.85 11.53 0.89
N PHE A 335 -6.96 10.79 0.77
CA PHE A 335 -7.08 9.70 -0.21
C PHE A 335 -6.92 10.19 -1.66
N LEU A 336 -7.48 11.34 -2.00
CA LEU A 336 -7.34 11.93 -3.33
C LEU A 336 -5.89 12.29 -3.69
N LYS A 337 -5.01 12.53 -2.71
CA LYS A 337 -3.57 12.75 -2.94
C LYS A 337 -2.88 11.56 -3.62
N LEU A 338 -3.49 10.35 -3.57
CA LEU A 338 -3.00 9.19 -4.31
C LEU A 338 -3.00 9.41 -5.84
N PHE A 339 -3.94 10.19 -6.36
CA PHE A 339 -4.21 10.33 -7.78
C PHE A 339 -3.73 11.67 -8.36
N ASN A 340 -3.52 12.71 -7.54
CA ASN A 340 -3.10 14.04 -8.03
C ASN A 340 -1.57 14.19 -8.17
N GLY A 341 -0.82 13.16 -7.83
CA GLY A 341 0.63 13.18 -7.98
C GLY A 341 1.40 14.01 -6.95
N ASN A 342 0.79 14.46 -5.85
CA ASN A 342 1.43 15.37 -4.88
C ASN A 342 2.00 14.67 -3.63
N LYS A 343 2.31 13.37 -3.72
CA LYS A 343 2.90 12.60 -2.62
C LYS A 343 4.24 11.98 -2.98
N ARG A 344 5.04 11.68 -1.97
CA ARG A 344 6.23 10.82 -2.06
C ARG A 344 6.05 9.59 -1.17
N GLY A 345 6.56 8.44 -1.60
CA GLY A 345 6.53 7.22 -0.81
C GLY A 345 5.13 6.73 -0.46
N LYS A 346 5.00 6.22 0.75
CA LYS A 346 3.77 5.64 1.30
C LYS A 346 2.88 6.71 1.92
N LEU A 347 1.62 6.74 1.53
CA LEU A 347 0.61 7.62 2.14
C LEU A 347 -0.04 6.93 3.33
N ILE A 348 -0.02 7.59 4.48
CA ILE A 348 -0.49 7.06 5.76
C ILE A 348 -1.38 8.10 6.44
N LEU A 349 -2.51 7.64 6.97
CA LEU A 349 -3.39 8.42 7.83
C LEU A 349 -3.09 8.04 9.29
N LYS A 350 -2.74 9.02 10.12
CA LYS A 350 -2.57 8.88 11.57
C LYS A 350 -3.87 9.27 12.27
N LEU A 351 -4.27 8.46 13.23
CA LEU A 351 -5.46 8.66 14.07
C LEU A 351 -5.14 9.36 15.38
#